data_58926e0ec4dad2fb2f8a41538c6edc98
#
_entry.id   58926e0ec4dad2fb2f8a41538c6edc98
#
_cell.length_a   1.000
_cell.length_b   1.000
_cell.length_c   1.000
_cell.angle_alpha   90.00
_cell.angle_beta   90.00
_cell.angle_gamma   90.00
#
_symmetry.space_group_name_H-M   'P 1'
#
loop_
_entity.id
_entity.type
_entity.pdbx_description
1 polymer ?
#
loop_
_entity_poly.entity_id
_entity_poly.type
_entity_poly.pdbx_seq_one_letter_code
_entity_poly.pdbx_strand_id
1 'polypeptide(L)'
;ASEAFNSGTTAMRRYMGEALVLRSLSYFELVRRWGDIPFKEGMSNSDLSNVYMGKINRDSIYACIVKDMQEAIEYLPWVGEVADYNSERITKGFAKGMLARIALFAGGWSVRDGKEFPANTSVERYPNAEQSPGMEEVGEYFIGRPANWRDYYEIAEQQCAEIIGDPENPHRLDPDYGDIWKSVCGLKANTYNENLFEVANGVGYSGDIGTLMGRAMDGNLGYGQRGFGGTYVSTNAYYFYSFDQNDARRDYACYWPVYKKDGTIKEVMQNDIMSVRLGKWSFFWTAESYRSIALTATARTPTGINWIVMRYPDILLMFAEARYMLGKGENSVSDVAGISAARALEMVRERAFGSGSEAVMDYKKVDFFDAIVNERAWEFGGEGIRKLDLIRWGLLDSKIEEMKVAMLYMLDGSHPIQIFDKTYQPEEFPNKLYFKYDENGEFI
;
A
#
# COMPACT_ATOMS: atom_id res chain seq x y z
N ALA A 1 -29.76 -4.33 14.93
CA ALA A 1 -29.13 -4.04 16.20
C ALA A 1 -30.14 -4.19 17.33
N SER A 2 -29.78 -4.88 18.37
CA SER A 2 -30.72 -5.14 19.49
C SER A 2 -30.99 -3.85 20.28
N GLU A 3 -32.09 -3.77 21.00
CA GLU A 3 -32.40 -2.70 21.96
C GLU A 3 -31.22 -2.45 22.93
N ALA A 4 -30.49 -3.52 23.29
CA ALA A 4 -29.29 -3.45 24.12
C ALA A 4 -28.16 -2.61 23.48
N PHE A 5 -28.06 -2.57 22.15
CA PHE A 5 -27.08 -1.69 21.45
C PHE A 5 -27.53 -0.23 21.49
N ASN A 6 -28.82 0.02 21.26
CA ASN A 6 -29.38 1.38 21.27
C ASN A 6 -29.34 2.03 22.66
N SER A 7 -29.37 1.21 23.72
CA SER A 7 -29.18 1.63 25.12
C SER A 7 -27.75 1.49 25.63
N GLY A 8 -26.82 1.02 24.76
CA GLY A 8 -25.44 0.70 25.12
C GLY A 8 -24.60 1.92 25.43
N THR A 9 -23.55 1.70 26.22
CA THR A 9 -22.54 2.72 26.52
C THR A 9 -21.77 3.14 25.27
N THR A 10 -21.18 4.33 25.30
CA THR A 10 -20.29 4.83 24.21
C THR A 10 -19.19 3.80 23.88
N ALA A 11 -18.67 3.09 24.88
CA ALA A 11 -17.66 2.04 24.65
C ALA A 11 -18.20 0.87 23.80
N MET A 12 -19.44 0.41 24.06
CA MET A 12 -20.05 -0.65 23.24
C MET A 12 -20.24 -0.24 21.78
N ARG A 13 -20.59 1.02 21.53
CA ARG A 13 -20.69 1.56 20.15
C ARG A 13 -19.34 1.56 19.45
N ARG A 14 -18.27 1.94 20.15
CA ARG A 14 -16.89 1.87 19.60
C ARG A 14 -16.50 0.45 19.23
N TYR A 15 -16.74 -0.54 20.11
CA TYR A 15 -16.46 -1.95 19.80
C TYR A 15 -17.28 -2.44 18.60
N MET A 16 -18.52 -1.99 18.46
CA MET A 16 -19.33 -2.29 17.27
C MET A 16 -18.71 -1.68 16.02
N GLY A 17 -18.26 -0.43 16.07
CA GLY A 17 -17.55 0.23 14.98
C GLY A 17 -16.31 -0.54 14.57
N GLU A 18 -15.46 -0.94 15.53
CA GLU A 18 -14.27 -1.75 15.25
C GLU A 18 -14.64 -3.11 14.62
N ALA A 19 -15.68 -3.77 15.11
CA ALA A 19 -16.13 -5.06 14.56
C ALA A 19 -16.64 -4.93 13.11
N LEU A 20 -17.38 -3.86 12.78
CA LEU A 20 -17.85 -3.56 11.43
C LEU A 20 -16.67 -3.31 10.48
N VAL A 21 -15.67 -2.52 10.91
CA VAL A 21 -14.47 -2.29 10.11
C VAL A 21 -13.68 -3.57 9.90
N LEU A 22 -13.48 -4.41 10.92
CA LEU A 22 -12.77 -5.68 10.78
C LEU A 22 -13.50 -6.65 9.85
N ARG A 23 -14.84 -6.72 9.94
CA ARG A 23 -15.67 -7.49 9.01
C ARG A 23 -15.47 -7.01 7.58
N SER A 24 -15.61 -5.70 7.36
CA SER A 24 -15.46 -5.07 6.04
C SER A 24 -14.07 -5.27 5.48
N LEU A 25 -13.02 -5.08 6.27
CA LEU A 25 -11.62 -5.32 5.89
C LEU A 25 -11.41 -6.79 5.47
N SER A 26 -11.94 -7.74 6.25
CA SER A 26 -11.79 -9.16 5.95
C SER A 26 -12.47 -9.54 4.63
N TYR A 27 -13.71 -9.10 4.41
CA TYR A 27 -14.40 -9.32 3.15
C TYR A 27 -13.75 -8.59 1.98
N PHE A 28 -13.26 -7.37 2.18
CA PHE A 28 -12.50 -6.64 1.17
C PHE A 28 -11.26 -7.42 0.73
N GLU A 29 -10.49 -7.97 1.67
CA GLU A 29 -9.32 -8.79 1.39
C GLU A 29 -9.67 -10.06 0.60
N LEU A 30 -10.81 -10.66 0.88
CA LEU A 30 -11.32 -11.82 0.13
C LEU A 30 -11.78 -11.42 -1.27
N VAL A 31 -12.66 -10.42 -1.40
CA VAL A 31 -13.24 -10.01 -2.69
C VAL A 31 -12.19 -9.55 -3.68
N ARG A 32 -11.22 -8.72 -3.26
CA ARG A 32 -10.19 -8.21 -4.18
C ARG A 32 -9.23 -9.30 -4.68
N ARG A 33 -9.21 -10.50 -4.07
CA ARG A 33 -8.37 -11.64 -4.47
C ARG A 33 -9.14 -12.73 -5.19
N TRP A 34 -10.35 -13.04 -4.75
CA TRP A 34 -11.15 -14.15 -5.27
C TRP A 34 -12.39 -13.71 -6.05
N GLY A 35 -12.74 -12.42 -6.03
CA GLY A 35 -13.92 -11.90 -6.72
C GLY A 35 -15.22 -12.26 -6.01
N ASP A 36 -16.08 -12.98 -6.69
CA ASP A 36 -17.35 -13.43 -6.14
C ASP A 36 -17.13 -14.54 -5.12
N ILE A 37 -17.62 -14.33 -3.90
CA ILE A 37 -17.39 -15.22 -2.74
C ILE A 37 -18.68 -15.41 -1.95
N PRO A 38 -18.77 -16.44 -1.09
CA PRO A 38 -19.82 -16.50 -0.08
C PRO A 38 -19.74 -15.30 0.85
N PHE A 39 -20.88 -14.66 1.10
CA PHE A 39 -21.00 -13.52 2.02
C PHE A 39 -22.06 -13.79 3.08
N LYS A 40 -21.72 -13.49 4.34
CA LYS A 40 -22.57 -13.75 5.48
C LYS A 40 -22.65 -12.52 6.38
N GLU A 41 -23.86 -12.00 6.53
CA GLU A 41 -24.10 -10.84 7.42
C GLU A 41 -24.19 -11.22 8.89
N GLY A 42 -24.76 -12.37 9.19
CA GLY A 42 -25.02 -12.84 10.55
C GLY A 42 -24.04 -13.90 11.04
N MET A 43 -24.17 -14.27 12.31
CA MET A 43 -23.39 -15.34 12.90
C MET A 43 -23.75 -16.72 12.33
N SER A 44 -22.85 -17.69 12.49
CA SER A 44 -23.14 -19.09 12.21
C SER A 44 -24.13 -19.62 13.22
N ASN A 45 -25.13 -20.37 12.74
CA ASN A 45 -26.04 -21.06 13.60
C ASN A 45 -25.29 -22.18 14.33
N SER A 46 -25.75 -22.53 15.53
CA SER A 46 -25.17 -23.61 16.35
C SER A 46 -25.22 -24.98 15.67
N ASP A 47 -26.23 -25.19 14.82
CA ASP A 47 -26.40 -26.39 13.99
C ASP A 47 -25.68 -26.35 12.65
N LEU A 48 -24.92 -25.26 12.37
CA LEU A 48 -24.20 -25.01 11.14
C LEU A 48 -25.09 -24.99 9.88
N SER A 49 -26.41 -24.84 9.99
CA SER A 49 -27.37 -24.86 8.88
C SER A 49 -27.13 -23.72 7.86
N ASN A 50 -26.44 -22.65 8.24
CA ASN A 50 -26.18 -21.47 7.42
C ASN A 50 -24.69 -21.29 7.05
N VAL A 51 -23.89 -22.36 7.03
CA VAL A 51 -22.46 -22.27 6.64
C VAL A 51 -22.21 -22.68 5.18
N TYR A 52 -23.07 -23.49 4.59
CA TYR A 52 -22.98 -23.87 3.19
C TYR A 52 -23.73 -22.86 2.33
N MET A 53 -22.99 -21.89 1.81
CA MET A 53 -23.52 -20.79 1.02
C MET A 53 -22.88 -20.77 -0.38
N GLY A 54 -23.66 -20.45 -1.40
CA GLY A 54 -23.12 -20.13 -2.73
C GLY A 54 -22.39 -18.79 -2.72
N LYS A 55 -21.57 -18.55 -3.76
CA LYS A 55 -20.95 -17.25 -3.96
C LYS A 55 -21.99 -16.19 -4.34
N ILE A 56 -21.72 -14.97 -3.97
CA ILE A 56 -22.53 -13.78 -4.26
C ILE A 56 -21.69 -12.83 -5.11
N ASN A 57 -22.34 -12.11 -6.00
CA ASN A 57 -21.70 -11.10 -6.83
C ASN A 57 -20.93 -10.09 -5.98
N ARG A 58 -19.67 -9.82 -6.36
CA ARG A 58 -18.78 -8.88 -5.68
C ARG A 58 -19.36 -7.49 -5.48
N ASP A 59 -20.15 -6.99 -6.45
CA ASP A 59 -20.73 -5.63 -6.34
C ASP A 59 -21.73 -5.54 -5.19
N SER A 60 -22.50 -6.63 -4.95
CA SER A 60 -23.38 -6.73 -3.79
C SER A 60 -22.60 -6.75 -2.48
N ILE A 61 -21.49 -7.48 -2.46
CA ILE A 61 -20.61 -7.52 -1.27
C ILE A 61 -20.01 -6.14 -1.01
N TYR A 62 -19.50 -5.46 -2.05
CA TYR A 62 -18.99 -4.09 -1.91
C TYR A 62 -20.06 -3.13 -1.38
N ALA A 63 -21.30 -3.20 -1.88
CA ALA A 63 -22.39 -2.37 -1.38
C ALA A 63 -22.65 -2.61 0.11
N CYS A 64 -22.62 -3.87 0.58
CA CYS A 64 -22.80 -4.20 2.00
C CYS A 64 -21.66 -3.66 2.86
N ILE A 65 -20.40 -3.92 2.49
CA ILE A 65 -19.26 -3.48 3.31
C ILE A 65 -19.06 -1.96 3.28
N VAL A 66 -19.43 -1.26 2.19
CA VAL A 66 -19.46 0.21 2.16
C VAL A 66 -20.46 0.75 3.19
N LYS A 67 -21.65 0.17 3.27
CA LYS A 67 -22.65 0.53 4.27
C LYS A 67 -22.17 0.27 5.70
N ASP A 68 -21.54 -0.88 5.94
CA ASP A 68 -20.94 -1.19 7.24
C ASP A 68 -19.89 -0.15 7.66
N MET A 69 -19.04 0.25 6.71
CA MET A 69 -18.00 1.26 6.96
C MET A 69 -18.58 2.63 7.26
N GLN A 70 -19.63 3.04 6.54
CA GLN A 70 -20.32 4.31 6.80
C GLN A 70 -20.94 4.33 8.19
N GLU A 71 -21.57 3.22 8.64
CA GLU A 71 -22.10 3.09 10.00
C GLU A 71 -20.98 3.12 11.06
N ALA A 72 -19.88 2.40 10.81
CA ALA A 72 -18.76 2.30 11.75
C ALA A 72 -18.11 3.65 12.06
N ILE A 73 -17.97 4.53 11.06
CA ILE A 73 -17.34 5.85 11.19
C ILE A 73 -18.03 6.71 12.23
N GLU A 74 -19.35 6.58 12.38
CA GLU A 74 -20.16 7.32 13.37
C GLU A 74 -19.83 6.96 14.83
N TYR A 75 -19.21 5.80 15.05
CA TYR A 75 -18.96 5.27 16.40
C TYR A 75 -17.49 5.41 16.83
N LEU A 76 -16.59 5.68 15.89
CA LEU A 76 -15.15 5.62 16.13
C LEU A 76 -14.56 7.00 16.46
N PRO A 77 -13.63 7.07 17.42
CA PRO A 77 -12.90 8.29 17.74
C PRO A 77 -11.72 8.48 16.77
N TRP A 78 -11.19 9.71 16.70
CA TRP A 78 -9.88 9.96 16.16
C TRP A 78 -8.77 9.30 17.01
N VAL A 79 -7.59 9.07 16.43
CA VAL A 79 -6.43 8.61 17.17
C VAL A 79 -6.07 9.64 18.26
N GLY A 80 -5.90 9.16 19.51
CA GLY A 80 -5.59 10.01 20.66
C GLY A 80 -6.78 10.77 21.27
N GLU A 81 -7.94 10.81 20.65
CA GLU A 81 -9.16 11.43 21.21
C GLU A 81 -9.65 10.69 22.47
N VAL A 82 -9.46 9.40 22.50
CA VAL A 82 -9.78 8.53 23.62
C VAL A 82 -8.54 7.77 24.03
N ALA A 83 -8.32 7.62 25.33
CA ALA A 83 -7.24 6.80 25.86
C ALA A 83 -7.28 5.40 25.22
N ASP A 84 -6.13 4.84 24.90
CA ASP A 84 -5.93 3.54 24.24
C ASP A 84 -6.30 3.48 22.75
N TYR A 85 -6.82 4.55 22.14
CA TYR A 85 -7.01 4.64 20.69
C TYR A 85 -5.78 5.24 20.00
N ASN A 86 -4.86 4.37 19.61
CA ASN A 86 -3.64 4.66 18.86
C ASN A 86 -3.67 3.99 17.48
N SER A 87 -2.55 3.98 16.74
CA SER A 87 -2.45 3.35 15.41
C SER A 87 -2.63 1.83 15.41
N GLU A 88 -2.59 1.16 16.55
CA GLU A 88 -2.85 -0.28 16.68
C GLU A 88 -4.33 -0.60 16.94
N ARG A 89 -5.18 0.42 17.05
CA ARG A 89 -6.63 0.31 17.16
C ARG A 89 -7.30 0.93 15.93
N ILE A 90 -8.51 0.48 15.66
CA ILE A 90 -9.31 1.02 14.56
C ILE A 90 -9.89 2.37 14.99
N THR A 91 -9.45 3.42 14.31
CA THR A 91 -9.85 4.81 14.55
C THR A 91 -10.74 5.34 13.41
N LYS A 92 -11.37 6.50 13.63
CA LYS A 92 -12.16 7.21 12.61
C LYS A 92 -11.34 7.50 11.35
N GLY A 93 -10.10 7.95 11.50
CA GLY A 93 -9.21 8.22 10.37
C GLY A 93 -8.95 6.99 9.51
N PHE A 94 -8.65 5.85 10.15
CA PHE A 94 -8.49 4.58 9.44
C PHE A 94 -9.79 4.11 8.78
N ALA A 95 -10.92 4.19 9.47
CA ALA A 95 -12.21 3.75 8.93
C ALA A 95 -12.61 4.56 7.68
N LYS A 96 -12.48 5.90 7.72
CA LYS A 96 -12.70 6.77 6.55
C LYS A 96 -11.75 6.44 5.40
N GLY A 97 -10.44 6.34 5.67
CA GLY A 97 -9.45 5.99 4.66
C GLY A 97 -9.67 4.60 4.05
N MET A 98 -10.07 3.62 4.87
CA MET A 98 -10.39 2.28 4.38
C MET A 98 -11.69 2.26 3.56
N LEU A 99 -12.71 3.04 3.95
CA LEU A 99 -13.91 3.23 3.12
C LEU A 99 -13.55 3.83 1.75
N ALA A 100 -12.69 4.83 1.71
CA ALA A 100 -12.20 5.41 0.45
C ALA A 100 -11.49 4.35 -0.40
N ARG A 101 -10.59 3.55 0.18
CA ARG A 101 -9.89 2.47 -0.52
C ARG A 101 -10.86 1.41 -1.03
N ILE A 102 -11.80 0.94 -0.22
CA ILE A 102 -12.83 -0.02 -0.62
C ILE A 102 -13.66 0.53 -1.79
N ALA A 103 -14.05 1.80 -1.74
CA ALA A 103 -14.82 2.45 -2.80
C ALA A 103 -14.04 2.53 -4.12
N LEU A 104 -12.75 2.87 -4.11
CA LEU A 104 -11.90 2.86 -5.32
C LEU A 104 -11.78 1.45 -5.94
N PHE A 105 -11.77 0.40 -5.12
CA PHE A 105 -11.79 -0.98 -5.63
C PHE A 105 -13.19 -1.38 -6.14
N ALA A 106 -14.26 -0.97 -5.48
CA ALA A 106 -15.63 -1.22 -5.92
C ALA A 106 -15.91 -0.58 -7.28
N GLY A 107 -15.45 0.65 -7.49
CA GLY A 107 -15.55 1.35 -8.77
C GLY A 107 -14.44 1.01 -9.78
N GLY A 108 -13.47 0.19 -9.40
CA GLY A 108 -12.31 -0.17 -10.23
C GLY A 108 -12.58 -1.37 -11.16
N TRP A 109 -11.63 -1.59 -12.08
CA TRP A 109 -11.66 -2.72 -12.98
C TRP A 109 -11.36 -4.05 -12.28
N SER A 110 -12.03 -5.10 -12.69
CA SER A 110 -11.82 -6.46 -12.16
C SER A 110 -12.27 -7.52 -13.14
N VAL A 111 -11.71 -8.73 -13.01
CA VAL A 111 -12.18 -9.90 -13.76
C VAL A 111 -13.55 -10.32 -13.21
N ARG A 112 -14.51 -10.54 -14.08
CA ARG A 112 -15.91 -10.91 -13.78
C ARG A 112 -16.29 -12.20 -14.44
N ASP A 113 -17.12 -12.99 -13.77
CA ASP A 113 -17.69 -14.24 -14.28
C ASP A 113 -18.96 -13.91 -15.07
N GLY A 114 -18.87 -13.97 -16.39
CA GLY A 114 -20.00 -13.66 -17.28
C GLY A 114 -21.04 -14.78 -17.37
N LYS A 115 -20.71 -16.00 -16.94
CA LYS A 115 -21.66 -17.13 -16.95
C LYS A 115 -22.63 -17.08 -15.78
N GLU A 116 -22.06 -16.97 -14.59
CA GLU A 116 -22.85 -16.96 -13.35
C GLU A 116 -23.50 -15.61 -13.11
N PHE A 117 -22.80 -14.54 -13.54
CA PHE A 117 -23.30 -13.17 -13.47
C PHE A 117 -23.20 -12.51 -14.86
N PRO A 118 -24.09 -12.86 -15.81
CA PRO A 118 -24.02 -12.33 -17.15
C PRO A 118 -24.00 -10.80 -17.16
N ALA A 119 -23.19 -10.25 -18.07
CA ALA A 119 -23.08 -8.80 -18.21
C ALA A 119 -24.46 -8.24 -18.55
N ASN A 120 -25.04 -7.53 -17.62
CA ASN A 120 -26.23 -6.74 -17.83
C ASN A 120 -25.83 -5.29 -18.17
N THR A 121 -26.81 -4.42 -18.39
CA THR A 121 -26.60 -2.99 -18.64
C THR A 121 -25.94 -2.24 -17.50
N SER A 122 -25.69 -2.87 -16.36
CA SER A 122 -25.09 -2.30 -15.17
C SER A 122 -23.57 -2.49 -15.06
N VAL A 123 -22.93 -3.07 -16.06
CA VAL A 123 -21.48 -3.31 -16.07
C VAL A 123 -20.85 -2.67 -17.31
N GLU A 124 -19.83 -1.85 -17.11
CA GLU A 124 -18.99 -1.30 -18.17
C GLU A 124 -17.82 -2.27 -18.46
N ARG A 125 -17.61 -2.63 -19.72
CA ARG A 125 -16.49 -3.50 -20.14
C ARG A 125 -15.24 -2.66 -20.37
N TYR A 126 -14.07 -3.22 -20.06
CA TYR A 126 -12.79 -2.57 -20.33
C TYR A 126 -12.58 -2.37 -21.84
N PRO A 127 -12.30 -1.13 -22.29
CA PRO A 127 -12.34 -0.79 -23.73
C PRO A 127 -11.40 -1.57 -24.63
N ASN A 128 -10.29 -2.06 -24.13
CA ASN A 128 -9.22 -2.68 -24.90
C ASN A 128 -8.96 -4.15 -24.49
N ALA A 129 -9.92 -4.81 -23.84
CA ALA A 129 -9.76 -6.19 -23.39
C ALA A 129 -9.45 -7.17 -24.56
N GLU A 130 -9.85 -6.84 -25.78
CA GLU A 130 -9.58 -7.62 -26.98
C GLU A 130 -8.12 -7.48 -27.49
N GLN A 131 -7.38 -6.49 -26.99
CA GLN A 131 -6.01 -6.17 -27.43
C GLN A 131 -4.92 -6.63 -26.45
N SER A 132 -5.30 -7.10 -25.27
CA SER A 132 -4.34 -7.64 -24.29
C SER A 132 -4.01 -9.09 -24.66
N PRO A 133 -2.77 -9.41 -25.09
CA PRO A 133 -2.37 -10.78 -25.38
C PRO A 133 -2.58 -11.66 -24.13
N GLY A 134 -3.34 -12.75 -24.28
CA GLY A 134 -3.66 -13.67 -23.18
C GLY A 134 -4.99 -13.39 -22.46
N MET A 135 -5.70 -12.33 -22.82
CA MET A 135 -7.07 -12.04 -22.39
C MET A 135 -8.11 -12.40 -23.48
N GLU A 136 -7.74 -13.24 -24.46
CA GLU A 136 -8.74 -13.95 -25.26
C GLU A 136 -9.72 -14.58 -24.27
N GLU A 137 -11.01 -14.44 -24.53
CA GLU A 137 -12.08 -14.94 -23.67
C GLU A 137 -11.77 -16.36 -23.19
N VAL A 138 -11.10 -16.48 -22.04
CA VAL A 138 -10.92 -17.76 -21.37
C VAL A 138 -12.27 -18.11 -20.78
N GLY A 139 -13.14 -18.66 -21.61
CA GLY A 139 -14.50 -18.94 -21.25
C GLY A 139 -15.38 -17.69 -21.19
N GLU A 140 -16.19 -17.58 -20.16
CA GLU A 140 -17.17 -16.51 -19.98
C GLU A 140 -16.65 -15.37 -19.06
N TYR A 141 -15.33 -15.29 -18.81
CA TYR A 141 -14.72 -14.24 -17.99
C TYR A 141 -14.41 -12.99 -18.83
N PHE A 142 -14.60 -11.82 -18.24
CA PHE A 142 -14.26 -10.54 -18.84
C PHE A 142 -13.78 -9.52 -17.80
N ILE A 143 -13.07 -8.47 -18.24
CA ILE A 143 -12.72 -7.33 -17.36
C ILE A 143 -13.84 -6.30 -17.44
N GLY A 144 -14.35 -5.89 -16.28
CA GLY A 144 -15.40 -4.89 -16.17
C GLY A 144 -15.42 -4.18 -14.82
N ARG A 145 -16.20 -3.11 -14.76
CA ARG A 145 -16.51 -2.36 -13.55
C ARG A 145 -18.01 -2.04 -13.49
N PRO A 146 -18.60 -1.75 -12.31
CA PRO A 146 -20.01 -1.38 -12.26
C PRO A 146 -20.28 -0.08 -13.02
N ALA A 147 -21.43 0.04 -13.66
CA ALA A 147 -21.79 1.25 -14.42
C ALA A 147 -21.86 2.51 -13.54
N ASN A 148 -22.21 2.34 -12.26
CA ASN A 148 -22.22 3.40 -11.25
C ASN A 148 -20.88 3.60 -10.54
N TRP A 149 -19.76 3.27 -11.18
CA TRP A 149 -18.44 3.43 -10.60
C TRP A 149 -18.13 4.84 -10.08
N ARG A 150 -18.76 5.87 -10.69
CA ARG A 150 -18.61 7.27 -10.26
C ARG A 150 -19.10 7.51 -8.84
N ASP A 151 -20.19 6.86 -8.43
CA ASP A 151 -20.74 6.97 -7.08
C ASP A 151 -19.71 6.49 -6.04
N TYR A 152 -19.00 5.42 -6.34
CA TYR A 152 -17.91 4.93 -5.49
C TYR A 152 -16.71 5.88 -5.45
N TYR A 153 -16.35 6.47 -6.58
CA TYR A 153 -15.28 7.47 -6.61
C TYR A 153 -15.67 8.77 -5.86
N GLU A 154 -16.95 9.16 -5.87
CA GLU A 154 -17.45 10.25 -5.04
C GLU A 154 -17.36 9.93 -3.56
N ILE A 155 -17.69 8.72 -3.14
CA ILE A 155 -17.48 8.26 -1.75
C ILE A 155 -16.00 8.36 -1.40
N ALA A 156 -15.10 7.88 -2.26
CA ALA A 156 -13.67 7.90 -1.99
C ALA A 156 -13.13 9.33 -1.86
N GLU A 157 -13.52 10.22 -2.78
CA GLU A 157 -13.13 11.63 -2.75
C GLU A 157 -13.63 12.31 -1.48
N GLN A 158 -14.91 12.12 -1.14
CA GLN A 158 -15.52 12.72 0.04
C GLN A 158 -14.83 12.28 1.34
N GLN A 159 -14.58 10.98 1.50
CA GLN A 159 -13.94 10.46 2.71
C GLN A 159 -12.50 10.95 2.87
N CYS A 160 -11.74 11.00 1.78
CA CYS A 160 -10.39 11.57 1.81
C CYS A 160 -10.43 13.07 2.07
N ALA A 161 -11.35 13.82 1.42
CA ALA A 161 -11.51 15.25 1.61
C ALA A 161 -11.84 15.60 3.06
N GLU A 162 -12.73 14.84 3.69
CA GLU A 162 -13.09 15.01 5.10
C GLU A 162 -11.93 14.74 6.05
N ILE A 163 -11.05 13.76 5.75
CA ILE A 163 -9.83 13.55 6.54
C ILE A 163 -8.88 14.74 6.39
N ILE A 164 -8.67 15.21 5.16
CA ILE A 164 -7.71 16.28 4.86
C ILE A 164 -8.16 17.62 5.46
N GLY A 165 -9.44 17.94 5.35
CA GLY A 165 -10.00 19.22 5.76
C GLY A 165 -10.45 19.31 7.21
N ASP A 166 -10.54 18.18 7.94
CA ASP A 166 -10.97 18.18 9.34
C ASP A 166 -9.89 18.80 10.24
N PRO A 167 -10.17 19.87 10.96
CA PRO A 167 -9.22 20.49 11.87
C PRO A 167 -8.83 19.59 13.04
N GLU A 168 -9.68 18.63 13.42
CA GLU A 168 -9.42 17.67 14.50
C GLU A 168 -8.58 16.45 14.02
N ASN A 169 -8.39 16.29 12.70
CA ASN A 169 -7.57 15.23 12.16
C ASN A 169 -6.11 15.35 12.64
N PRO A 170 -5.59 14.36 13.38
CA PRO A 170 -4.21 14.41 13.88
C PRO A 170 -3.19 13.84 12.90
N HIS A 171 -3.65 13.22 11.78
CA HIS A 171 -2.77 12.58 10.83
C HIS A 171 -2.07 13.61 9.93
N ARG A 172 -0.76 13.49 9.79
CA ARG A 172 0.10 14.34 8.95
C ARG A 172 1.20 13.51 8.31
N LEU A 173 1.80 14.02 7.23
CA LEU A 173 3.03 13.46 6.71
C LEU A 173 4.17 13.68 7.71
N ASP A 174 4.93 12.65 8.01
CA ASP A 174 6.20 12.78 8.70
C ASP A 174 7.17 13.50 7.75
N PRO A 175 7.81 14.58 8.16
CA PRO A 175 8.75 15.30 7.30
C PRO A 175 9.98 14.46 6.91
N ASP A 176 10.38 13.48 7.72
CA ASP A 176 11.41 12.49 7.39
C ASP A 176 10.79 11.14 7.06
N TYR A 177 10.87 10.77 5.77
CA TYR A 177 10.39 9.46 5.31
C TYR A 177 11.04 8.28 6.06
N GLY A 178 12.28 8.44 6.48
CA GLY A 178 13.03 7.42 7.22
C GLY A 178 12.50 7.17 8.62
N ASP A 179 11.96 8.19 9.28
CA ASP A 179 11.48 8.08 10.65
C ASP A 179 10.24 7.22 10.79
N ILE A 180 9.44 7.09 9.73
CA ILE A 180 8.31 6.14 9.67
C ILE A 180 8.84 4.72 9.93
N TRP A 181 9.88 4.33 9.20
CA TRP A 181 10.44 2.97 9.24
C TRP A 181 11.26 2.71 10.50
N LYS A 182 12.00 3.72 10.95
CA LYS A 182 12.73 3.66 12.23
C LYS A 182 11.77 3.53 13.42
N SER A 183 10.66 4.25 13.38
CA SER A 183 9.63 4.19 14.42
C SER A 183 8.96 2.83 14.50
N VAL A 184 8.46 2.29 13.38
CA VAL A 184 7.79 0.99 13.35
C VAL A 184 8.75 -0.16 13.70
N CYS A 185 10.00 -0.13 13.21
CA CYS A 185 11.00 -1.11 13.61
C CYS A 185 11.33 -1.01 15.11
N GLY A 186 11.37 0.21 15.64
CA GLY A 186 11.65 0.50 17.03
C GLY A 186 10.48 0.28 17.99
N LEU A 187 9.33 -0.17 17.48
CA LEU A 187 8.08 -0.35 18.23
C LEU A 187 7.64 0.93 18.92
N LYS A 188 7.77 2.05 18.24
CA LYS A 188 7.42 3.39 18.72
C LYS A 188 6.27 3.95 17.91
N ALA A 189 5.38 4.69 18.57
CA ALA A 189 4.38 5.48 17.88
C ALA A 189 5.05 6.54 16.98
N ASN A 190 4.52 6.72 15.77
CA ASN A 190 4.96 7.79 14.89
C ASN A 190 4.44 9.14 15.42
N THR A 191 5.33 10.13 15.58
CA THR A 191 5.01 11.44 16.16
C THR A 191 3.94 12.22 15.39
N TYR A 192 3.88 12.01 14.08
CA TYR A 192 2.95 12.70 13.18
C TYR A 192 1.66 11.91 12.94
N ASN A 193 1.48 10.76 13.60
CA ASN A 193 0.37 9.84 13.35
C ASN A 193 0.19 9.53 11.85
N GLU A 194 1.31 9.44 11.10
CA GLU A 194 1.23 9.15 9.66
C GLU A 194 0.63 7.77 9.41
N ASN A 195 0.92 6.79 10.26
CA ASN A 195 0.30 5.47 10.20
C ASN A 195 -1.12 5.54 10.76
N LEU A 196 -2.11 5.34 9.90
CA LEU A 196 -3.52 5.34 10.29
C LEU A 196 -3.91 4.05 11.01
N PHE A 197 -3.31 2.92 10.59
CA PHE A 197 -3.52 1.64 11.23
C PHE A 197 -2.35 0.68 11.00
N GLU A 198 -1.97 -0.01 12.06
CA GLU A 198 -0.95 -1.04 12.11
C GLU A 198 -1.51 -2.31 12.72
N VAL A 199 -1.25 -3.47 12.10
CA VAL A 199 -1.50 -4.76 12.74
C VAL A 199 -0.39 -4.99 13.74
N ALA A 200 -0.75 -4.97 15.02
CA ALA A 200 0.19 -5.10 16.13
C ALA A 200 0.79 -6.51 16.22
N ASN A 201 2.07 -6.57 16.46
CA ASN A 201 2.83 -7.79 16.68
C ASN A 201 3.58 -7.72 18.01
N GLY A 202 3.85 -8.88 18.62
CA GLY A 202 4.59 -8.98 19.88
C GLY A 202 6.00 -9.56 19.67
N VAL A 203 7.01 -8.93 20.26
CA VAL A 203 8.38 -9.44 20.27
C VAL A 203 8.42 -10.85 20.83
N GLY A 204 9.00 -11.77 20.08
CA GLY A 204 9.09 -13.18 20.45
C GLY A 204 7.82 -14.00 20.17
N TYR A 205 6.71 -13.37 19.80
CA TYR A 205 5.42 -14.04 19.57
C TYR A 205 4.96 -13.99 18.12
N SER A 206 5.11 -12.85 17.44
CA SER A 206 4.64 -12.65 16.07
C SER A 206 5.47 -11.60 15.32
N GLY A 207 5.26 -11.51 14.01
CA GLY A 207 5.94 -10.56 13.14
C GLY A 207 7.25 -11.07 12.57
N ASP A 208 7.21 -11.50 11.32
CA ASP A 208 8.38 -11.97 10.56
C ASP A 208 8.96 -10.91 9.61
N ILE A 209 8.37 -9.73 9.60
CA ILE A 209 8.90 -8.60 8.84
C ILE A 209 10.32 -8.29 9.30
N GLY A 210 11.19 -7.98 8.36
CA GLY A 210 12.60 -7.79 8.64
C GLY A 210 13.41 -9.08 8.54
N THR A 211 12.92 -10.23 9.02
CA THR A 211 13.58 -11.52 8.78
C THR A 211 13.32 -12.05 7.38
N LEU A 212 12.12 -11.81 6.85
CA LEU A 212 11.74 -12.23 5.48
C LEU A 212 12.16 -11.22 4.42
N MET A 213 12.21 -9.95 4.75
CA MET A 213 12.57 -8.86 3.85
C MET A 213 13.20 -7.70 4.64
N GLY A 214 13.92 -6.82 3.98
CA GLY A 214 14.57 -5.67 4.60
C GLY A 214 16.07 -5.61 4.33
N ARG A 215 16.76 -4.72 5.04
CA ARG A 215 18.23 -4.54 4.93
C ARG A 215 18.94 -5.79 5.40
N ALA A 216 19.78 -6.36 4.53
CA ALA A 216 20.44 -7.61 4.80
C ALA A 216 21.46 -7.50 5.93
N MET A 217 21.49 -8.49 6.79
CA MET A 217 22.49 -8.66 7.82
C MET A 217 23.15 -10.03 7.70
N ASP A 218 24.46 -10.10 7.89
CA ASP A 218 25.24 -11.32 7.77
C ASP A 218 24.74 -12.40 8.74
N GLY A 219 24.63 -13.61 8.22
CA GLY A 219 23.86 -14.73 8.68
C GLY A 219 24.20 -15.36 10.01
N ASN A 220 24.28 -14.65 11.10
CA ASN A 220 24.41 -15.28 12.40
C ASN A 220 23.83 -14.44 13.54
N LEU A 221 22.52 -14.26 13.52
CA LEU A 221 21.77 -13.66 14.61
C LEU A 221 21.20 -14.74 15.57
N GLY A 222 21.95 -15.76 15.93
CA GLY A 222 21.40 -16.86 16.71
C GLY A 222 20.24 -17.63 16.04
N TYR A 223 20.01 -17.39 14.77
CA TYR A 223 18.84 -17.74 13.99
C TYR A 223 19.16 -18.74 12.86
N GLY A 224 20.06 -19.69 13.13
CA GLY A 224 20.31 -20.80 12.23
C GLY A 224 20.47 -20.40 10.75
N GLN A 225 21.47 -19.61 10.40
CA GLN A 225 21.82 -19.18 9.04
C GLN A 225 20.85 -18.20 8.33
N ARG A 226 19.76 -17.78 8.92
CA ARG A 226 18.86 -16.81 8.34
C ARG A 226 19.00 -15.49 9.09
N GLY A 227 19.85 -14.60 8.60
CA GLY A 227 19.95 -13.23 9.13
C GLY A 227 18.67 -12.43 8.90
N PHE A 228 18.66 -11.18 9.36
CA PHE A 228 17.67 -10.20 9.01
C PHE A 228 17.77 -9.85 7.52
N GLY A 229 16.66 -9.48 6.87
CA GLY A 229 16.68 -9.08 5.46
C GLY A 229 16.75 -10.23 4.46
N GLY A 230 15.90 -11.23 4.62
CA GLY A 230 15.72 -12.29 3.63
C GLY A 230 15.22 -11.75 2.28
N THR A 231 15.32 -12.57 1.23
CA THR A 231 14.93 -12.23 -0.15
C THR A 231 13.59 -12.83 -0.56
N TYR A 232 12.70 -13.08 0.41
CA TYR A 232 11.36 -13.58 0.09
C TYR A 232 10.50 -12.58 -0.66
N VAL A 233 10.76 -11.28 -0.42
CA VAL A 233 10.20 -10.18 -1.20
C VAL A 233 11.37 -9.27 -1.58
N SER A 234 11.55 -9.05 -2.86
CA SER A 234 12.55 -8.16 -3.44
C SER A 234 11.93 -7.28 -4.51
N THR A 235 12.61 -6.19 -4.84
CA THR A 235 12.35 -5.36 -6.01
C THR A 235 13.35 -5.73 -7.11
N ASN A 236 13.47 -4.90 -8.13
CA ASN A 236 14.38 -5.11 -9.25
C ASN A 236 15.00 -3.79 -9.71
N ALA A 237 15.97 -3.88 -10.64
CA ALA A 237 16.66 -2.72 -11.17
C ALA A 237 15.72 -1.74 -11.91
N TYR A 238 14.70 -2.24 -12.62
CA TYR A 238 13.69 -1.38 -13.24
C TYR A 238 13.05 -0.43 -12.22
N TYR A 239 12.69 -0.94 -11.05
CA TYR A 239 12.12 -0.12 -9.99
C TYR A 239 13.12 0.85 -9.39
N PHE A 240 14.38 0.44 -9.20
CA PHE A 240 15.44 1.35 -8.74
C PHE A 240 15.66 2.53 -9.69
N TYR A 241 15.83 2.25 -10.97
CA TYR A 241 16.07 3.29 -11.98
C TYR A 241 14.84 4.15 -12.29
N SER A 242 13.63 3.75 -11.82
CA SER A 242 12.45 4.61 -11.90
C SER A 242 12.54 5.83 -10.97
N PHE A 243 13.30 5.74 -9.87
CA PHE A 243 13.48 6.86 -8.95
C PHE A 243 14.37 7.94 -9.54
N ASP A 244 14.11 9.18 -9.15
CA ASP A 244 15.09 10.24 -9.27
C ASP A 244 16.21 10.00 -8.24
N GLN A 245 17.46 10.39 -8.61
CA GLN A 245 18.59 10.22 -7.70
C GLN A 245 18.48 11.03 -6.41
N ASN A 246 17.70 12.10 -6.42
CA ASN A 246 17.46 12.97 -5.28
C ASN A 246 16.17 12.60 -4.50
N ASP A 247 15.46 11.55 -4.91
CA ASP A 247 14.29 11.07 -4.18
C ASP A 247 14.70 10.34 -2.90
N ALA A 248 14.45 10.94 -1.77
CA ALA A 248 14.82 10.39 -0.45
C ALA A 248 14.22 8.99 -0.18
N ARG A 249 13.18 8.59 -0.90
CA ARG A 249 12.51 7.28 -0.73
C ARG A 249 13.27 6.15 -1.40
N ARG A 250 14.12 6.45 -2.41
CA ARG A 250 14.83 5.44 -3.19
C ARG A 250 15.60 4.46 -2.31
N ASP A 251 16.37 4.97 -1.37
CA ASP A 251 17.27 4.17 -0.54
C ASP A 251 16.55 3.42 0.60
N TYR A 252 15.25 3.73 0.81
CA TYR A 252 14.35 2.93 1.63
C TYR A 252 13.58 1.89 0.81
N ALA A 253 13.25 2.20 -0.44
CA ALA A 253 12.55 1.26 -1.32
C ALA A 253 13.50 0.20 -1.90
N CYS A 254 14.76 0.56 -2.16
CA CYS A 254 15.78 -0.27 -2.79
C CYS A 254 17.06 -0.24 -1.98
N TYR A 255 17.64 -1.41 -1.65
CA TYR A 255 18.83 -1.48 -0.82
C TYR A 255 19.72 -2.67 -1.15
N TRP A 256 21.03 -2.47 -1.25
CA TRP A 256 22.01 -3.52 -1.60
C TRP A 256 23.00 -3.90 -0.50
N PRO A 257 23.41 -3.00 0.40
CA PRO A 257 24.42 -3.35 1.39
C PRO A 257 24.01 -4.51 2.31
N VAL A 258 24.99 -5.31 2.70
CA VAL A 258 24.87 -6.35 3.71
C VAL A 258 25.68 -5.94 4.93
N TYR A 259 25.05 -5.89 6.09
CA TYR A 259 25.69 -5.50 7.33
C TYR A 259 26.29 -6.67 8.10
N LYS A 260 27.41 -6.41 8.80
CA LYS A 260 27.88 -7.25 9.90
C LYS A 260 27.11 -6.96 11.17
N LYS A 261 27.29 -7.83 12.20
CA LYS A 261 26.65 -7.67 13.52
C LYS A 261 27.01 -6.36 14.23
N ASP A 262 28.21 -5.81 13.97
CA ASP A 262 28.69 -4.57 14.55
C ASP A 262 28.16 -3.32 13.86
N GLY A 263 27.33 -3.47 12.83
CA GLY A 263 26.75 -2.38 12.06
C GLY A 263 27.60 -1.91 10.89
N THR A 264 28.82 -2.45 10.71
CA THR A 264 29.65 -2.11 9.55
C THR A 264 29.18 -2.86 8.30
N ILE A 265 29.41 -2.26 7.13
CA ILE A 265 29.10 -2.92 5.86
C ILE A 265 30.08 -4.07 5.62
N LYS A 266 29.56 -5.26 5.37
CA LYS A 266 30.33 -6.42 4.99
C LYS A 266 30.66 -6.39 3.50
N GLU A 267 29.65 -6.20 2.71
CA GLU A 267 29.70 -6.19 1.25
C GLU A 267 28.50 -5.44 0.69
N VAL A 268 28.64 -4.95 -0.53
CA VAL A 268 27.50 -4.49 -1.31
C VAL A 268 27.17 -5.61 -2.30
N MET A 269 25.98 -6.18 -2.20
CA MET A 269 25.55 -7.21 -3.14
C MET A 269 25.46 -6.63 -4.53
N GLN A 270 26.19 -7.24 -5.45
CA GLN A 270 26.34 -6.77 -6.83
C GLN A 270 25.59 -7.70 -7.77
N ASN A 271 25.11 -7.14 -8.87
CA ASN A 271 24.91 -7.84 -10.14
C ASN A 271 23.65 -8.67 -10.31
N ASP A 272 22.71 -8.64 -9.39
CA ASP A 272 21.41 -9.27 -9.66
C ASP A 272 20.35 -8.18 -9.84
N ILE A 273 20.07 -7.86 -11.11
CA ILE A 273 19.04 -6.88 -11.47
C ILE A 273 17.61 -7.32 -11.06
N MET A 274 17.44 -8.60 -10.73
CA MET A 274 16.16 -9.17 -10.30
C MET A 274 15.99 -9.19 -8.79
N SER A 275 17.05 -8.96 -8.01
CA SER A 275 17.04 -9.21 -6.57
C SER A 275 17.57 -8.02 -5.77
N VAL A 276 16.82 -6.93 -5.83
CA VAL A 276 17.08 -5.73 -5.04
C VAL A 276 16.31 -5.82 -3.73
N ARG A 277 16.96 -5.65 -2.60
CA ARG A 277 16.32 -5.75 -1.28
C ARG A 277 15.48 -4.53 -0.97
N LEU A 278 14.46 -4.72 -0.16
CA LEU A 278 13.69 -3.63 0.43
C LEU A 278 14.45 -3.03 1.61
N GLY A 279 14.61 -1.71 1.64
CA GLY A 279 15.37 -1.01 2.67
C GLY A 279 14.54 -0.44 3.83
N LYS A 280 13.21 -0.62 3.82
CA LYS A 280 12.27 -0.07 4.81
C LYS A 280 12.40 -0.68 6.21
N TRP A 281 13.02 -1.84 6.34
CA TRP A 281 13.20 -2.55 7.60
C TRP A 281 14.67 -2.84 7.83
N SER A 282 15.15 -2.53 9.05
CA SER A 282 16.55 -2.76 9.44
C SER A 282 16.64 -3.33 10.84
N PHE A 283 17.53 -4.31 11.02
CA PHE A 283 17.84 -4.85 12.34
C PHE A 283 18.27 -3.76 13.33
N PHE A 284 19.07 -2.80 12.86
CA PHE A 284 19.63 -1.76 13.72
C PHE A 284 18.60 -0.73 14.19
N TRP A 285 17.43 -0.69 13.57
CA TRP A 285 16.30 0.16 13.99
C TRP A 285 15.34 -0.55 14.94
N THR A 286 15.46 -1.89 15.07
CA THR A 286 14.56 -2.66 15.94
C THR A 286 14.71 -2.29 17.40
N ALA A 287 13.67 -2.56 18.19
CA ALA A 287 13.69 -2.32 19.62
C ALA A 287 14.78 -3.15 20.32
N GLU A 288 15.36 -2.61 21.38
CA GLU A 288 16.39 -3.30 22.18
C GLU A 288 15.87 -4.62 22.77
N SER A 289 14.58 -4.66 23.12
CA SER A 289 13.89 -5.89 23.57
C SER A 289 13.97 -7.02 22.56
N TYR A 290 13.97 -6.72 21.27
CA TYR A 290 14.19 -7.71 20.23
C TYR A 290 15.68 -8.02 20.05
N ARG A 291 16.54 -7.00 19.90
CA ARG A 291 17.98 -7.21 19.61
C ARG A 291 18.68 -8.05 20.66
N SER A 292 18.41 -7.80 21.93
CA SER A 292 19.01 -8.56 23.04
C SER A 292 18.67 -10.05 23.01
N ILE A 293 17.42 -10.39 22.62
CA ILE A 293 17.01 -11.78 22.46
C ILE A 293 17.60 -12.38 21.17
N ALA A 294 17.47 -11.69 20.05
CA ALA A 294 17.86 -12.19 18.74
C ALA A 294 19.36 -12.51 18.62
N LEU A 295 20.23 -11.72 19.28
CA LEU A 295 21.68 -11.94 19.27
C LEU A 295 22.12 -13.18 20.03
N THR A 296 21.31 -13.68 20.96
CA THR A 296 21.65 -14.82 21.84
C THR A 296 20.77 -16.06 21.58
N ALA A 297 19.64 -15.89 20.87
CA ALA A 297 18.70 -16.96 20.61
C ALA A 297 19.31 -18.06 19.73
N THR A 298 18.98 -19.31 20.01
CA THR A 298 19.34 -20.49 19.20
C THR A 298 18.27 -20.85 18.18
N ALA A 299 17.10 -20.22 18.27
CA ALA A 299 15.94 -20.40 17.37
C ALA A 299 15.43 -19.05 16.86
N ARG A 300 14.56 -19.11 15.86
CA ARG A 300 13.90 -17.94 15.29
C ARG A 300 13.12 -17.15 16.34
N THR A 301 13.41 -15.86 16.42
CA THR A 301 12.71 -14.93 17.28
C THR A 301 11.89 -14.00 16.41
N PRO A 302 10.55 -14.02 16.50
CA PRO A 302 9.70 -13.04 15.81
C PRO A 302 10.05 -11.61 16.23
N THR A 303 10.03 -10.68 15.24
CA THR A 303 10.57 -9.34 15.43
C THR A 303 9.68 -8.41 16.26
N GLY A 304 8.39 -8.69 16.29
CA GLY A 304 7.40 -7.78 16.87
C GLY A 304 7.11 -6.54 16.01
N ILE A 305 7.72 -6.41 14.83
CA ILE A 305 7.48 -5.27 13.94
C ILE A 305 6.05 -5.32 13.42
N ASN A 306 5.31 -4.22 13.59
CA ASN A 306 3.96 -4.08 13.11
C ASN A 306 3.89 -4.04 11.58
N TRP A 307 2.79 -4.52 11.01
CA TRP A 307 2.48 -4.33 9.61
C TRP A 307 1.60 -3.10 9.41
N ILE A 308 2.11 -2.11 8.69
CA ILE A 308 1.36 -0.90 8.35
C ILE A 308 0.33 -1.23 7.28
N VAL A 309 -0.94 -0.98 7.56
CA VAL A 309 -2.06 -1.24 6.62
C VAL A 309 -2.37 0.00 5.79
N MET A 310 -2.25 1.18 6.39
CA MET A 310 -2.54 2.44 5.74
C MET A 310 -1.74 3.59 6.36
N ARG A 311 -1.26 4.49 5.49
CA ARG A 311 -0.54 5.72 5.87
C ARG A 311 -1.22 6.96 5.28
N TYR A 312 -0.98 8.11 5.85
CA TYR A 312 -1.59 9.38 5.42
C TYR A 312 -1.32 9.75 3.94
N PRO A 313 -0.15 9.47 3.33
CA PRO A 313 0.03 9.72 1.90
C PRO A 313 -0.94 8.92 1.01
N ASP A 314 -1.47 7.79 1.50
CA ASP A 314 -2.51 7.06 0.76
C ASP A 314 -3.81 7.87 0.67
N ILE A 315 -4.18 8.57 1.75
CA ILE A 315 -5.33 9.48 1.75
C ILE A 315 -5.15 10.60 0.71
N LEU A 316 -3.96 11.23 0.68
CA LEU A 316 -3.65 12.30 -0.27
C LEU A 316 -3.70 11.81 -1.72
N LEU A 317 -3.12 10.65 -2.01
CA LEU A 317 -3.05 10.11 -3.37
C LEU A 317 -4.40 9.50 -3.83
N MET A 318 -5.18 8.90 -2.93
CA MET A 318 -6.56 8.47 -3.23
C MET A 318 -7.48 9.69 -3.50
N PHE A 319 -7.31 10.77 -2.75
CA PHE A 319 -8.03 12.03 -3.01
C PHE A 319 -7.70 12.57 -4.39
N ALA A 320 -6.41 12.66 -4.74
CA ALA A 320 -5.96 13.15 -6.03
C ALA A 320 -6.52 12.30 -7.19
N GLU A 321 -6.45 10.98 -7.06
CA GLU A 321 -7.01 10.02 -8.02
C GLU A 321 -8.52 10.21 -8.20
N ALA A 322 -9.27 10.20 -7.12
CA ALA A 322 -10.73 10.29 -7.17
C ALA A 322 -11.20 11.57 -7.83
N ARG A 323 -10.61 12.71 -7.48
CA ARG A 323 -10.97 14.01 -8.10
C ARG A 323 -10.66 14.04 -9.58
N TYR A 324 -9.50 13.54 -9.99
CA TYR A 324 -9.13 13.48 -11.40
C TYR A 324 -10.08 12.59 -12.20
N MET A 325 -10.35 11.40 -11.72
CA MET A 325 -11.25 10.44 -12.39
C MET A 325 -12.71 10.92 -12.47
N LEU A 326 -13.14 11.73 -11.52
CA LEU A 326 -14.45 12.39 -11.54
C LEU A 326 -14.52 13.58 -12.51
N GLY A 327 -13.39 13.99 -13.08
CA GLY A 327 -13.30 15.15 -13.98
C GLY A 327 -13.43 16.50 -13.26
N LYS A 328 -13.13 16.55 -11.95
CA LYS A 328 -13.18 17.78 -11.15
C LYS A 328 -11.99 18.72 -11.40
N GLY A 329 -11.04 18.29 -12.24
CA GLY A 329 -9.84 19.06 -12.59
C GLY A 329 -8.74 18.98 -11.50
N GLU A 330 -7.48 18.85 -11.94
CA GLU A 330 -6.34 18.66 -11.04
C GLU A 330 -6.05 19.86 -10.13
N ASN A 331 -6.29 21.08 -10.63
CA ASN A 331 -6.00 22.34 -9.94
C ASN A 331 -7.22 22.93 -9.21
N SER A 332 -8.40 22.36 -9.36
CA SER A 332 -9.61 22.82 -8.69
C SER A 332 -9.56 22.48 -7.20
N VAL A 333 -9.73 23.47 -6.35
CA VAL A 333 -9.74 23.31 -4.88
C VAL A 333 -11.05 22.67 -4.45
N SER A 334 -10.97 21.70 -3.55
CA SER A 334 -12.13 21.10 -2.88
C SER A 334 -12.57 22.00 -1.72
N ASP A 335 -13.86 22.31 -1.65
CA ASP A 335 -14.42 23.09 -0.52
C ASP A 335 -14.29 22.35 0.81
N VAL A 336 -14.28 21.01 0.79
CA VAL A 336 -14.18 20.16 1.98
C VAL A 336 -12.71 19.99 2.40
N ALA A 337 -11.83 19.65 1.44
CA ALA A 337 -10.42 19.38 1.75
C ALA A 337 -9.58 20.69 1.88
N GLY A 338 -10.04 21.80 1.30
CA GLY A 338 -9.28 23.04 1.24
C GLY A 338 -8.08 23.01 0.30
N ILE A 339 -7.86 21.91 -0.43
CA ILE A 339 -6.75 21.72 -1.38
C ILE A 339 -7.24 21.14 -2.71
N SER A 340 -6.39 21.22 -3.74
CA SER A 340 -6.61 20.58 -5.03
C SER A 340 -5.99 19.19 -5.10
N ALA A 341 -6.33 18.41 -6.13
CA ALA A 341 -5.70 17.12 -6.42
C ALA A 341 -4.19 17.26 -6.66
N ALA A 342 -3.78 18.28 -7.44
CA ALA A 342 -2.37 18.60 -7.67
C ALA A 342 -1.65 18.91 -6.36
N ARG A 343 -2.25 19.70 -5.47
CA ARG A 343 -1.64 20.04 -4.17
C ARG A 343 -1.45 18.80 -3.29
N ALA A 344 -2.40 17.88 -3.28
CA ALA A 344 -2.28 16.62 -2.53
C ALA A 344 -1.10 15.76 -3.02
N LEU A 345 -0.91 15.66 -4.34
CA LEU A 345 0.26 15.00 -4.95
C LEU A 345 1.56 15.73 -4.59
N GLU A 346 1.59 17.07 -4.73
CA GLU A 346 2.76 17.89 -4.41
C GLU A 346 3.21 17.74 -2.96
N MET A 347 2.30 17.62 -2.00
CA MET A 347 2.64 17.41 -0.58
C MET A 347 3.45 16.13 -0.37
N VAL A 348 3.11 15.05 -1.06
CA VAL A 348 3.87 13.79 -0.99
C VAL A 348 5.26 13.96 -1.64
N ARG A 349 5.32 14.66 -2.76
CA ARG A 349 6.56 14.94 -3.49
C ARG A 349 7.47 15.92 -2.73
N GLU A 350 6.93 16.93 -2.09
CA GLU A 350 7.70 17.86 -1.25
C GLU A 350 8.43 17.14 -0.11
N ARG A 351 7.81 16.13 0.48
CA ARG A 351 8.48 15.28 1.47
C ARG A 351 9.63 14.49 0.86
N ALA A 352 9.47 13.99 -0.37
CA ALA A 352 10.46 13.17 -1.06
C ALA A 352 11.69 13.97 -1.55
N PHE A 353 11.47 15.21 -2.02
CA PHE A 353 12.49 16.04 -2.68
C PHE A 353 12.93 17.28 -1.90
N GLY A 354 12.22 17.59 -0.83
CA GLY A 354 12.35 18.85 -0.11
C GLY A 354 11.45 19.95 -0.69
N SER A 355 10.91 20.78 0.20
CA SER A 355 10.08 21.92 -0.17
C SER A 355 10.90 22.92 -1.01
N GLY A 356 10.35 23.30 -2.17
CA GLY A 356 11.00 24.23 -3.09
C GLY A 356 11.94 23.57 -4.12
N SER A 357 12.12 22.25 -4.10
CA SER A 357 12.83 21.54 -5.16
C SER A 357 12.04 21.59 -6.47
N GLU A 358 12.70 21.86 -7.60
CA GLU A 358 12.08 21.83 -8.93
C GLU A 358 11.52 20.43 -9.27
N ALA A 359 12.16 19.37 -8.76
CA ALA A 359 11.73 17.98 -8.95
C ALA A 359 10.31 17.71 -8.42
N VAL A 360 9.81 18.52 -7.48
CA VAL A 360 8.42 18.43 -7.02
C VAL A 360 7.44 18.57 -8.18
N MET A 361 7.74 19.43 -9.14
CA MET A 361 6.87 19.75 -10.29
C MET A 361 7.07 18.84 -11.49
N ASP A 362 8.01 17.91 -11.45
CA ASP A 362 8.34 17.01 -12.57
C ASP A 362 7.18 16.08 -12.97
N TYR A 363 6.21 15.88 -12.08
CA TYR A 363 4.99 15.13 -12.39
C TYR A 363 4.22 15.72 -13.59
N LYS A 364 4.40 17.01 -13.91
CA LYS A 364 3.76 17.68 -15.04
C LYS A 364 4.33 17.27 -16.41
N LYS A 365 5.39 16.44 -16.43
CA LYS A 365 5.95 15.89 -17.66
C LYS A 365 5.11 14.76 -18.25
N VAL A 366 4.19 14.20 -17.48
CA VAL A 366 3.29 13.13 -17.88
C VAL A 366 1.82 13.52 -17.60
N ASP A 367 0.87 12.71 -18.08
CA ASP A 367 -0.52 12.87 -17.69
C ASP A 367 -0.69 12.77 -16.16
N PHE A 368 -1.64 13.52 -15.60
CA PHE A 368 -1.79 13.60 -14.15
C PHE A 368 -2.15 12.24 -13.52
N PHE A 369 -2.91 11.40 -14.23
CA PHE A 369 -3.19 10.06 -13.75
C PHE A 369 -1.93 9.18 -13.73
N ASP A 370 -1.12 9.24 -14.78
CA ASP A 370 0.18 8.55 -14.82
C ASP A 370 1.12 9.05 -13.71
N ALA A 371 1.08 10.36 -13.42
CA ALA A 371 1.82 10.90 -12.28
C ALA A 371 1.38 10.27 -10.95
N ILE A 372 0.08 10.10 -10.71
CA ILE A 372 -0.44 9.41 -9.51
C ILE A 372 -0.02 7.94 -9.51
N VAL A 373 -0.13 7.26 -10.65
CA VAL A 373 0.29 5.85 -10.80
C VAL A 373 1.77 5.68 -10.45
N ASN A 374 2.63 6.58 -10.91
CA ASN A 374 4.05 6.57 -10.65
C ASN A 374 4.36 6.93 -9.18
N GLU A 375 3.73 7.98 -8.65
CA GLU A 375 3.94 8.43 -7.28
C GLU A 375 3.57 7.35 -6.26
N ARG A 376 2.46 6.64 -6.49
CA ARG A 376 2.08 5.51 -5.64
C ARG A 376 3.07 4.34 -5.72
N ALA A 377 3.75 4.14 -6.85
CA ALA A 377 4.81 3.14 -6.95
C ALA A 377 6.00 3.49 -6.05
N TRP A 378 6.46 4.74 -6.11
CA TRP A 378 7.60 5.22 -5.32
C TRP A 378 7.28 5.27 -3.83
N GLU A 379 6.11 5.76 -3.47
CA GLU A 379 5.68 5.94 -2.08
C GLU A 379 5.48 4.59 -1.36
N PHE A 380 4.79 3.64 -2.00
CA PHE A 380 4.33 2.41 -1.36
C PHE A 380 5.09 1.14 -1.77
N GLY A 381 6.27 1.28 -2.36
CA GLY A 381 7.10 0.12 -2.71
C GLY A 381 7.37 -0.79 -1.51
N GLY A 382 7.05 -2.07 -1.66
CA GLY A 382 7.20 -3.07 -0.59
C GLY A 382 6.05 -3.16 0.42
N GLU A 383 5.03 -2.30 0.33
CA GLU A 383 3.88 -2.30 1.25
C GLU A 383 2.69 -3.15 0.78
N GLY A 384 2.85 -3.91 -0.28
CA GLY A 384 1.88 -4.93 -0.72
C GLY A 384 0.65 -4.41 -1.48
N ILE A 385 0.61 -3.12 -1.88
CA ILE A 385 -0.56 -2.53 -2.56
C ILE A 385 -0.40 -2.39 -4.07
N ARG A 386 0.81 -2.25 -4.62
CA ARG A 386 1.06 -1.95 -6.03
C ARG A 386 0.33 -2.85 -7.02
N LYS A 387 0.45 -4.18 -6.86
CA LYS A 387 -0.21 -5.15 -7.76
C LYS A 387 -1.72 -4.94 -7.81
N LEU A 388 -2.33 -4.69 -6.66
CA LEU A 388 -3.77 -4.55 -6.54
C LEU A 388 -4.27 -3.22 -7.11
N ASP A 389 -3.49 -2.14 -6.96
CA ASP A 389 -3.75 -0.87 -7.63
C ASP A 389 -3.70 -1.03 -9.16
N LEU A 390 -2.66 -1.69 -9.69
CA LEU A 390 -2.55 -1.95 -11.13
C LEU A 390 -3.73 -2.78 -11.67
N ILE A 391 -4.24 -3.74 -10.88
CA ILE A 391 -5.43 -4.52 -11.28
C ILE A 391 -6.66 -3.62 -11.37
N ARG A 392 -6.97 -2.82 -10.32
CA ARG A 392 -8.16 -1.97 -10.31
C ARG A 392 -8.12 -0.82 -11.34
N TRP A 393 -6.94 -0.46 -11.81
CA TRP A 393 -6.74 0.49 -12.90
C TRP A 393 -6.75 -0.16 -14.30
N GLY A 394 -6.71 -1.49 -14.39
CA GLY A 394 -6.57 -2.21 -15.66
C GLY A 394 -5.16 -2.15 -16.24
N LEU A 395 -4.15 -1.79 -15.47
CA LEU A 395 -2.78 -1.53 -15.91
C LEU A 395 -1.79 -2.66 -15.62
N LEU A 396 -2.22 -3.76 -15.01
CA LEU A 396 -1.28 -4.79 -14.54
C LEU A 396 -0.46 -5.38 -15.69
N ASP A 397 -1.13 -5.76 -16.77
CA ASP A 397 -0.49 -6.38 -17.92
C ASP A 397 0.50 -5.44 -18.62
N SER A 398 0.06 -4.23 -18.98
CA SER A 398 0.90 -3.25 -19.66
C SER A 398 2.14 -2.87 -18.83
N LYS A 399 1.99 -2.68 -17.52
CA LYS A 399 3.12 -2.32 -16.65
C LYS A 399 4.08 -3.48 -16.39
N ILE A 400 3.61 -4.73 -16.46
CA ILE A 400 4.50 -5.90 -16.43
C ILE A 400 5.28 -6.01 -17.73
N GLU A 401 4.64 -5.81 -18.89
CA GLU A 401 5.33 -5.87 -20.19
C GLU A 401 6.34 -4.73 -20.34
N GLU A 402 6.01 -3.50 -19.95
CA GLU A 402 6.98 -2.38 -19.89
C GLU A 402 8.22 -2.76 -19.08
N MET A 403 8.02 -3.32 -17.88
CA MET A 403 9.12 -3.76 -17.02
C MET A 403 9.96 -4.87 -17.67
N LYS A 404 9.31 -5.90 -18.24
CA LYS A 404 10.03 -7.01 -18.89
C LYS A 404 10.91 -6.52 -20.05
N VAL A 405 10.35 -5.68 -20.93
CA VAL A 405 11.07 -5.12 -22.08
C VAL A 405 12.26 -4.28 -21.60
N ALA A 406 12.04 -3.40 -20.62
CA ALA A 406 13.12 -2.59 -20.06
C ALA A 406 14.24 -3.45 -19.47
N MET A 407 13.90 -4.49 -18.72
CA MET A 407 14.89 -5.39 -18.12
C MET A 407 15.64 -6.23 -19.15
N LEU A 408 14.99 -6.64 -20.23
CA LEU A 408 15.67 -7.32 -21.35
C LEU A 408 16.69 -6.38 -22.01
N TYR A 409 16.33 -5.11 -22.23
CA TYR A 409 17.23 -4.11 -22.82
C TYR A 409 18.39 -3.76 -21.87
N MET A 410 18.15 -3.74 -20.54
CA MET A 410 19.24 -3.60 -19.56
C MET A 410 20.26 -4.74 -19.67
N LEU A 411 19.82 -5.96 -19.95
CA LEU A 411 20.70 -7.12 -20.11
C LEU A 411 21.42 -7.13 -21.46
N ASP A 412 20.73 -6.73 -22.52
CA ASP A 412 21.27 -6.72 -23.89
C ASP A 412 22.21 -5.53 -24.12
N GLY A 413 21.93 -4.37 -23.53
CA GLY A 413 22.74 -3.16 -23.66
C GLY A 413 22.76 -2.55 -25.05
N SER A 414 21.77 -2.85 -25.90
CA SER A 414 21.76 -2.45 -27.32
C SER A 414 20.71 -1.40 -27.68
N HIS A 415 19.77 -1.10 -26.78
CA HIS A 415 18.63 -0.21 -27.02
C HIS A 415 18.45 0.81 -25.91
N PRO A 416 17.97 2.03 -26.22
CA PRO A 416 17.49 2.95 -25.20
C PRO A 416 16.34 2.31 -24.38
N ILE A 417 16.31 2.59 -23.09
CA ILE A 417 15.40 1.96 -22.14
C ILE A 417 14.47 3.02 -21.57
N GLN A 418 13.16 2.80 -21.75
CA GLN A 418 12.14 3.61 -21.11
C GLN A 418 11.81 3.04 -19.74
N ILE A 419 11.94 3.86 -18.69
CA ILE A 419 11.55 3.51 -17.31
C ILE A 419 10.73 4.66 -16.76
N PHE A 420 9.43 4.44 -16.61
CA PHE A 420 8.46 5.46 -16.23
C PHE A 420 8.52 6.66 -17.18
N ASP A 421 8.88 7.84 -16.68
CA ASP A 421 9.02 9.09 -17.43
C ASP A 421 10.46 9.37 -17.94
N LYS A 422 11.38 8.42 -17.75
CA LYS A 422 12.81 8.57 -18.06
C LYS A 422 13.23 7.67 -19.21
N THR A 423 14.13 8.19 -20.04
CA THR A 423 14.81 7.42 -21.07
C THR A 423 16.29 7.35 -20.76
N TYR A 424 16.81 6.14 -20.64
CA TYR A 424 18.23 5.86 -20.40
C TYR A 424 18.90 5.36 -21.65
N GLN A 425 20.15 5.74 -21.88
CA GLN A 425 20.96 5.19 -22.94
C GLN A 425 21.65 3.91 -22.48
N PRO A 426 21.98 2.96 -23.40
CA PRO A 426 22.56 1.66 -23.02
C PRO A 426 23.83 1.78 -22.18
N GLU A 427 24.66 2.78 -22.44
CA GLU A 427 25.92 3.05 -21.73
C GLU A 427 25.71 3.51 -20.27
N GLU A 428 24.52 3.95 -19.91
CA GLU A 428 24.17 4.34 -18.54
C GLU A 428 23.90 3.12 -17.64
N PHE A 429 23.76 1.93 -18.25
CA PHE A 429 23.62 0.67 -17.53
C PHE A 429 24.92 -0.13 -17.61
N PRO A 430 25.76 -0.10 -16.58
CA PRO A 430 26.93 -0.95 -16.55
C PRO A 430 26.50 -2.43 -16.58
N ASN A 431 27.27 -3.28 -17.27
CA ASN A 431 27.05 -4.74 -17.31
C ASN A 431 27.01 -5.39 -15.92
N LYS A 432 27.39 -4.65 -14.92
CA LYS A 432 27.28 -4.98 -13.49
C LYS A 432 26.81 -3.73 -12.78
N LEU A 433 25.70 -3.83 -12.07
CA LEU A 433 25.18 -2.76 -11.23
C LEU A 433 26.13 -2.56 -10.04
N TYR A 434 27.05 -1.61 -10.14
CA TYR A 434 27.93 -1.22 -9.04
C TYR A 434 27.29 -0.03 -8.32
N PHE A 435 26.91 -0.27 -7.08
CA PHE A 435 26.46 0.80 -6.19
C PHE A 435 27.61 1.13 -5.23
N LYS A 436 27.92 2.40 -5.10
CA LYS A 436 28.87 2.87 -4.12
C LYS A 436 28.11 3.41 -2.92
N TYR A 437 28.58 3.01 -1.75
CA TYR A 437 28.08 3.52 -0.48
C TYR A 437 29.26 4.03 0.32
N ASP A 438 29.04 5.09 1.11
CA ASP A 438 30.02 5.56 2.07
C ASP A 438 30.13 4.63 3.28
N GLU A 439 30.98 4.99 4.21
CA GLU A 439 31.22 4.22 5.46
C GLU A 439 29.96 4.13 6.37
N ASN A 440 29.00 5.02 6.16
CA ASN A 440 27.73 5.05 6.90
C ASN A 440 26.61 4.25 6.20
N GLY A 441 26.88 3.74 5.01
CA GLY A 441 25.90 3.01 4.20
C GLY A 441 24.97 3.92 3.41
N GLU A 442 25.35 5.19 3.23
CA GLU A 442 24.65 6.12 2.36
C GLU A 442 25.16 5.98 0.92
N PHE A 443 24.27 6.13 -0.06
CA PHE A 443 24.58 6.00 -1.47
C PHE A 443 25.42 7.19 -1.96
N ILE A 444 26.56 6.90 -2.65
CA ILE A 444 27.44 7.89 -3.24
C ILE A 444 27.16 8.01 -4.75
#